data_09f8d5827a820af9564cdd2aaca9de83
#
_entry.id   09f8d5827a820af9564cdd2aaca9de83
#
_cell.length_a   1.000
_cell.length_b   1.000
_cell.length_c   1.000
_cell.angle_alpha   90.00
_cell.angle_beta   90.00
_cell.angle_gamma   90.00
#
_symmetry.space_group_name_H-M   'P 1'
#
loop_
_entity.id
_entity.type
_entity.pdbx_description
1 polymer ?
#
loop_
_entity_poly.entity_id
_entity_poly.type
_entity_poly.pdbx_seq_one_letter_code
_entity_poly.pdbx_strand_id
1 'polypeptide(L)'
;LFRSLELIRKLHIRTYAYLGEMRASTNPLAYCEGGFYGGHLKPSDKIKPIMKTATASFGITALNELQELYNGKSLAEDGQFALETLQYINDKVEQFKNEDGNLYAIYGTPAESLCGLQVEQFRKKYGIIEGVSDRPYVSNSFHCHVTEDLTPIQKQDLEGRFWNLCNGGKIQYVKYPIDYN
;
A
#
# COMPACT_ATOMS: atom_id res chain seq x y z
N LEU A 1 3.24 -11.43 10.05
CA LEU A 1 3.69 -10.43 9.08
C LEU A 1 4.66 -11.03 8.06
N PHE A 2 5.78 -11.59 8.49
CA PHE A 2 6.80 -12.18 7.59
C PHE A 2 6.21 -13.20 6.59
N ARG A 3 5.41 -14.15 7.08
CA ARG A 3 4.75 -15.14 6.22
C ARG A 3 3.85 -14.50 5.16
N SER A 4 3.15 -13.43 5.49
CA SER A 4 2.28 -12.71 4.54
C SER A 4 3.10 -12.00 3.48
N LEU A 5 4.20 -11.35 3.85
CA LEU A 5 5.12 -10.71 2.91
C LEU A 5 5.72 -11.72 1.92
N GLU A 6 6.14 -12.89 2.40
CA GLU A 6 6.65 -13.97 1.54
C GLU A 6 5.58 -14.50 0.56
N LEU A 7 4.32 -14.59 0.98
CA LEU A 7 3.23 -15.00 0.09
C LEU A 7 2.98 -13.97 -1.01
N ILE A 8 2.97 -12.69 -0.65
CA ILE A 8 2.82 -11.59 -1.62
C ILE A 8 4.01 -11.57 -2.59
N ARG A 9 5.24 -11.72 -2.09
CA ARG A 9 6.44 -11.84 -2.93
C ARG A 9 6.29 -12.96 -3.96
N LYS A 10 5.89 -14.16 -3.53
CA LYS A 10 5.67 -15.31 -4.44
C LYS A 10 4.60 -15.01 -5.48
N LEU A 11 3.54 -14.31 -5.09
CA LEU A 11 2.51 -13.86 -6.02
C LEU A 11 3.09 -12.91 -7.06
N HIS A 12 3.87 -11.91 -6.65
CA HIS A 12 4.53 -10.97 -7.55
C HIS A 12 5.46 -11.67 -8.54
N ILE A 13 6.30 -12.58 -8.07
CA ILE A 13 7.20 -13.37 -8.93
C ILE A 13 6.41 -14.13 -10.02
N ARG A 14 5.31 -14.79 -9.61
CA ARG A 14 4.44 -15.50 -10.58
C ARG A 14 3.76 -14.54 -11.55
N THR A 15 3.32 -13.39 -11.08
CA THR A 15 2.70 -12.34 -11.91
C THR A 15 3.70 -11.83 -12.95
N TYR A 16 4.93 -11.51 -12.57
CA TYR A 16 5.97 -11.10 -13.50
C TYR A 16 6.28 -12.18 -14.54
N ALA A 17 6.39 -13.44 -14.13
CA ALA A 17 6.61 -14.55 -15.03
C ALA A 17 5.47 -14.69 -16.05
N TYR A 18 4.23 -14.62 -15.57
CA TYR A 18 3.03 -14.72 -16.43
C TYR A 18 2.94 -13.55 -17.42
N LEU A 19 3.03 -12.32 -16.91
CA LEU A 19 2.95 -11.12 -17.75
C LEU A 19 4.09 -11.06 -18.78
N GLY A 20 5.30 -11.46 -18.37
CA GLY A 20 6.45 -11.48 -19.27
C GLY A 20 6.28 -12.36 -20.51
N GLU A 21 5.41 -13.37 -20.44
CA GLU A 21 5.09 -14.24 -21.58
C GLU A 21 4.00 -13.68 -22.52
N MET A 22 3.32 -12.61 -22.10
CA MET A 22 2.30 -11.96 -22.93
C MET A 22 2.93 -11.24 -24.12
N ARG A 23 2.21 -11.16 -25.23
CA ARG A 23 2.64 -10.42 -26.42
C ARG A 23 2.34 -8.94 -26.28
N ALA A 24 3.18 -8.11 -26.89
CA ALA A 24 3.01 -6.65 -26.90
C ALA A 24 1.69 -6.22 -27.56
N SER A 25 1.15 -7.03 -28.50
CA SER A 25 -0.17 -6.81 -29.09
C SER A 25 -1.34 -6.80 -28.09
N THR A 26 -1.13 -7.26 -26.85
CA THR A 26 -2.15 -7.21 -25.80
C THR A 26 -2.49 -5.77 -25.39
N ASN A 27 -1.51 -4.88 -25.43
CA ASN A 27 -1.70 -3.44 -25.22
C ASN A 27 -0.73 -2.65 -26.12
N PRO A 28 -1.08 -2.46 -27.41
CA PRO A 28 -0.18 -1.83 -28.38
C PRO A 28 0.22 -0.42 -27.99
N LEU A 29 -0.71 0.38 -27.47
CA LEU A 29 -0.43 1.76 -27.06
C LEU A 29 0.68 1.83 -25.99
N ALA A 30 0.67 0.91 -25.04
CA ALA A 30 1.69 0.89 -23.99
C ALA A 30 3.01 0.29 -24.44
N TYR A 31 2.99 -0.74 -25.32
CA TYR A 31 4.15 -1.56 -25.55
C TYR A 31 4.77 -1.42 -26.95
N CYS A 32 4.00 -0.92 -27.94
CA CYS A 32 4.47 -0.79 -29.31
C CYS A 32 4.61 0.67 -29.76
N GLU A 33 3.69 1.54 -29.35
CA GLU A 33 3.56 2.90 -29.89
C GLU A 33 4.31 3.96 -29.05
N GLY A 34 5.29 3.57 -28.26
CA GLY A 34 6.09 4.48 -27.45
C GLY A 34 5.39 5.04 -26.21
N GLY A 35 4.36 4.37 -25.73
CA GLY A 35 3.65 4.70 -24.50
C GLY A 35 4.45 4.41 -23.24
N PHE A 36 3.78 3.93 -22.21
CA PHE A 36 4.41 3.61 -20.92
C PHE A 36 5.58 2.64 -21.09
N TYR A 37 6.55 2.73 -20.21
CA TYR A 37 7.75 1.87 -20.17
C TYR A 37 8.68 1.98 -21.38
N GLY A 38 8.51 3.02 -22.23
CA GLY A 38 9.33 3.21 -23.43
C GLY A 38 9.20 2.06 -24.42
N GLY A 39 8.02 1.43 -24.47
CA GLY A 39 7.76 0.27 -25.30
C GLY A 39 7.78 0.60 -26.79
N HIS A 40 8.73 0.04 -27.49
CA HIS A 40 8.84 0.05 -28.95
C HIS A 40 8.95 -1.39 -29.45
N LEU A 41 8.22 -2.30 -28.82
CA LEU A 41 8.20 -3.72 -29.18
C LEU A 41 7.36 -3.93 -30.42
N LYS A 42 7.71 -4.97 -31.19
CA LYS A 42 6.81 -5.44 -32.23
C LYS A 42 5.59 -6.13 -31.62
N PRO A 43 4.42 -6.09 -32.24
CA PRO A 43 3.21 -6.73 -31.72
C PRO A 43 3.37 -8.20 -31.33
N SER A 44 4.26 -8.92 -32.03
CA SER A 44 4.58 -10.33 -31.79
C SER A 44 5.54 -10.59 -30.66
N ASP A 45 6.28 -9.57 -30.19
CA ASP A 45 7.30 -9.73 -29.18
C ASP A 45 6.66 -9.92 -27.78
N LYS A 46 7.38 -10.63 -26.90
CA LYS A 46 6.99 -10.74 -25.49
C LYS A 46 7.35 -9.46 -24.73
N ILE A 47 6.52 -9.09 -23.74
CA ILE A 47 6.76 -7.90 -22.95
C ILE A 47 7.82 -8.07 -21.84
N LYS A 48 8.37 -9.27 -21.70
CA LYS A 48 9.39 -9.60 -20.69
C LYS A 48 10.53 -8.58 -20.56
N PRO A 49 11.12 -8.02 -21.64
CA PRO A 49 12.20 -7.04 -21.52
C PRO A 49 11.82 -5.76 -20.79
N ILE A 50 10.57 -5.32 -20.92
CA ILE A 50 10.08 -4.09 -20.30
C ILE A 50 9.55 -4.31 -18.90
N MET A 51 9.30 -5.55 -18.47
CA MET A 51 8.89 -5.86 -17.09
C MET A 51 9.93 -5.47 -16.04
N LYS A 52 11.19 -5.29 -16.44
CA LYS A 52 12.26 -4.81 -15.54
C LYS A 52 12.01 -3.38 -15.01
N THR A 53 11.18 -2.59 -15.69
CA THR A 53 10.84 -1.23 -15.31
C THR A 53 9.51 -1.15 -14.53
N ALA A 54 8.77 -2.25 -14.49
CA ALA A 54 7.52 -2.33 -13.72
C ALA A 54 7.80 -2.55 -12.24
N THR A 55 7.06 -1.85 -11.39
CA THR A 55 7.16 -1.98 -9.94
C THR A 55 5.99 -2.80 -9.40
N ALA A 56 6.30 -3.84 -8.63
CA ALA A 56 5.30 -4.57 -7.86
C ALA A 56 5.19 -3.98 -6.45
N SER A 57 3.99 -3.60 -6.06
CA SER A 57 3.76 -2.86 -4.82
C SER A 57 3.17 -3.73 -3.72
N PHE A 58 3.68 -3.54 -2.51
CA PHE A 58 3.11 -4.07 -1.28
C PHE A 58 2.21 -2.98 -0.68
N GLY A 59 0.91 -3.11 -0.86
CA GLY A 59 -0.07 -2.14 -0.35
C GLY A 59 -0.33 -2.34 1.14
N ILE A 60 -0.36 -1.23 1.88
CA ILE A 60 -0.69 -1.23 3.32
C ILE A 60 -2.03 -0.57 3.58
N THR A 61 -2.76 -1.10 4.56
CA THR A 61 -4.01 -0.57 5.09
C THR A 61 -4.06 -0.80 6.59
N ALA A 62 -4.97 -0.12 7.28
CA ALA A 62 -5.29 -0.35 8.69
C ALA A 62 -4.09 -0.20 9.65
N LEU A 63 -3.17 0.72 9.37
CA LEU A 63 -2.02 0.95 10.23
C LEU A 63 -2.43 1.57 11.57
N ASN A 64 -3.46 2.41 11.58
CA ASN A 64 -4.05 2.96 12.80
C ASN A 64 -4.64 1.86 13.67
N GLU A 65 -5.45 0.99 13.10
CA GLU A 65 -6.09 -0.12 13.81
C GLU A 65 -5.07 -1.15 14.31
N LEU A 66 -3.95 -1.33 13.59
CA LEU A 66 -2.83 -2.13 14.05
C LEU A 66 -2.20 -1.55 15.32
N GLN A 67 -2.01 -0.23 15.36
CA GLN A 67 -1.48 0.48 16.54
C GLN A 67 -2.44 0.35 17.72
N GLU A 68 -3.74 0.54 17.49
CA GLU A 68 -4.78 0.40 18.52
C GLU A 68 -4.85 -1.03 19.08
N LEU A 69 -4.75 -2.05 18.23
CA LEU A 69 -4.67 -3.45 18.68
C LEU A 69 -3.44 -3.74 19.55
N TYR A 70 -2.34 -3.03 19.30
CA TYR A 70 -1.10 -3.26 20.03
C TYR A 70 -1.13 -2.71 21.46
N ASN A 71 -1.61 -1.49 21.66
CA ASN A 71 -1.54 -0.82 22.95
C ASN A 71 -2.75 0.06 23.32
N GLY A 72 -3.84 -0.01 22.56
CA GLY A 72 -5.05 0.76 22.79
C GLY A 72 -4.94 2.26 22.47
N LYS A 73 -3.93 2.66 21.71
CA LYS A 73 -3.72 4.05 21.30
C LYS A 73 -3.78 4.20 19.78
N SER A 74 -4.36 5.30 19.31
CA SER A 74 -4.38 5.65 17.89
C SER A 74 -3.01 6.09 17.37
N LEU A 75 -2.88 6.22 16.05
CA LEU A 75 -1.67 6.83 15.46
C LEU A 75 -1.44 8.26 15.93
N ALA A 76 -2.51 8.98 16.27
CA ALA A 76 -2.42 10.36 16.76
C ALA A 76 -1.83 10.41 18.17
N GLU A 77 -2.12 9.42 19.01
CA GLU A 77 -1.67 9.36 20.39
C GLU A 77 -0.25 8.78 20.54
N ASP A 78 0.14 7.84 19.68
CA ASP A 78 1.45 7.16 19.75
C ASP A 78 2.02 6.92 18.35
N GLY A 79 1.66 5.80 17.72
CA GLY A 79 2.10 5.41 16.38
C GLY A 79 3.52 4.86 16.29
N GLN A 80 4.23 4.66 17.40
CA GLN A 80 5.59 4.14 17.39
C GLN A 80 5.66 2.70 16.88
N PHE A 81 4.76 1.84 17.34
CA PHE A 81 4.68 0.46 16.87
C PHE A 81 4.33 0.34 15.39
N ALA A 82 3.45 1.22 14.92
CA ALA A 82 3.10 1.30 13.50
C ALA A 82 4.31 1.70 12.65
N LEU A 83 5.11 2.68 13.12
CA LEU A 83 6.33 3.12 12.46
C LEU A 83 7.38 1.99 12.37
N GLU A 84 7.62 1.30 13.47
CA GLU A 84 8.54 0.16 13.53
C GLU A 84 8.08 -0.98 12.63
N THR A 85 6.78 -1.26 12.61
CA THR A 85 6.20 -2.28 11.73
C THR A 85 6.40 -1.92 10.27
N LEU A 86 6.15 -0.67 9.88
CA LEU A 86 6.32 -0.22 8.50
C LEU A 86 7.81 -0.20 8.09
N GLN A 87 8.71 0.17 9.01
CA GLN A 87 10.15 0.06 8.78
C GLN A 87 10.57 -1.39 8.54
N TYR A 88 10.09 -2.32 9.37
CA TYR A 88 10.35 -3.74 9.17
C TYR A 88 9.86 -4.25 7.80
N ILE A 89 8.67 -3.82 7.36
CA ILE A 89 8.16 -4.15 6.03
C ILE A 89 9.09 -3.59 4.94
N ASN A 90 9.54 -2.35 5.10
CA ASN A 90 10.45 -1.68 4.17
C ASN A 90 11.76 -2.45 4.01
N ASP A 91 12.39 -2.82 5.12
CA ASP A 91 13.64 -3.58 5.14
C ASP A 91 13.49 -4.94 4.45
N LYS A 92 12.35 -5.62 4.69
CA LYS A 92 12.04 -6.90 4.03
C LYS A 92 11.79 -6.76 2.53
N VAL A 93 11.07 -5.73 2.11
CA VAL A 93 10.82 -5.46 0.69
C VAL A 93 12.11 -5.11 -0.04
N GLU A 94 13.03 -4.35 0.59
CA GLU A 94 14.35 -4.07 0.03
C GLU A 94 15.22 -5.34 -0.06
N GLN A 95 15.15 -6.22 0.94
CA GLN A 95 15.78 -7.54 0.86
C GLN A 95 15.27 -8.34 -0.35
N PHE A 96 13.95 -8.43 -0.53
CA PHE A 96 13.34 -9.13 -1.66
C PHE A 96 13.77 -8.55 -3.01
N LYS A 97 13.83 -7.23 -3.11
CA LYS A 97 14.32 -6.53 -4.31
C LYS A 97 15.73 -6.95 -4.67
N ASN A 98 16.63 -7.02 -3.68
CA ASN A 98 18.01 -7.43 -3.89
C ASN A 98 18.13 -8.90 -4.27
N GLU A 99 17.31 -9.77 -3.68
CA GLU A 99 17.32 -11.22 -3.97
C GLU A 99 16.73 -11.56 -5.35
N ASP A 100 15.63 -10.92 -5.73
CA ASP A 100 14.88 -11.26 -6.96
C ASP A 100 15.30 -10.43 -8.17
N GLY A 101 15.96 -9.29 -7.97
CA GLY A 101 16.28 -8.34 -9.03
C GLY A 101 15.06 -7.65 -9.64
N ASN A 102 13.89 -7.72 -8.98
CA ASN A 102 12.66 -7.05 -9.38
C ASN A 102 12.51 -5.72 -8.64
N LEU A 103 11.79 -4.77 -9.23
CA LEU A 103 11.43 -3.54 -8.54
C LEU A 103 10.26 -3.78 -7.62
N TYR A 104 10.51 -3.70 -6.33
CA TYR A 104 9.49 -3.77 -5.29
C TYR A 104 9.42 -2.45 -4.52
N ALA A 105 8.22 -2.09 -4.08
CA ALA A 105 8.02 -0.88 -3.28
C ALA A 105 6.82 -1.02 -2.36
N ILE A 106 6.75 -0.19 -1.33
CA ILE A 106 5.60 -0.11 -0.44
C ILE A 106 4.67 0.99 -0.93
N TYR A 107 3.40 0.68 -1.00
CA TYR A 107 2.35 1.60 -1.42
C TYR A 107 1.39 1.90 -0.27
N GLY A 108 1.30 3.18 0.08
CA GLY A 108 0.23 3.69 0.95
C GLY A 108 -1.08 3.71 0.19
N THR A 109 -1.75 2.57 0.09
CA THR A 109 -2.91 2.41 -0.78
C THR A 109 -4.14 3.12 -0.24
N PRO A 110 -4.92 3.82 -1.08
CA PRO A 110 -6.22 4.37 -0.68
C PRO A 110 -7.24 3.28 -0.29
N ALA A 111 -7.10 2.07 -0.83
CA ALA A 111 -7.87 0.87 -0.50
C ALA A 111 -9.40 0.97 -0.61
N GLU A 112 -9.99 2.14 -0.54
CA GLU A 112 -11.41 2.46 -0.77
C GLU A 112 -12.39 1.40 -0.18
N SER A 113 -13.15 0.71 -1.03
CA SER A 113 -14.11 -0.31 -0.59
C SER A 113 -13.48 -1.52 0.14
N LEU A 114 -12.19 -1.76 -0.04
CA LEU A 114 -11.47 -2.82 0.67
C LEU A 114 -11.44 -2.57 2.18
N CYS A 115 -11.37 -1.32 2.63
CA CYS A 115 -11.36 -0.97 4.06
C CYS A 115 -12.66 -1.39 4.77
N GLY A 116 -13.82 -1.27 4.10
CA GLY A 116 -15.10 -1.77 4.61
C GLY A 116 -15.14 -3.30 4.65
N LEU A 117 -14.69 -3.95 3.59
CA LEU A 117 -14.63 -5.42 3.54
C LEU A 117 -13.70 -6.00 4.61
N GLN A 118 -12.58 -5.35 4.87
CA GLN A 118 -11.62 -5.79 5.90
C GLN A 118 -12.24 -5.76 7.30
N VAL A 119 -12.95 -4.68 7.67
CA VAL A 119 -13.59 -4.61 8.98
C VAL A 119 -14.71 -5.64 9.12
N GLU A 120 -15.49 -5.89 8.07
CA GLU A 120 -16.52 -6.93 8.10
C GLU A 120 -15.93 -8.33 8.32
N GLN A 121 -14.86 -8.67 7.61
CA GLN A 121 -14.17 -9.95 7.76
C GLN A 121 -13.51 -10.09 9.13
N PHE A 122 -12.93 -9.01 9.64
CA PHE A 122 -12.35 -8.96 10.97
C PHE A 122 -13.41 -9.24 12.04
N ARG A 123 -14.57 -8.56 11.97
CA ARG A 123 -15.71 -8.78 12.89
C ARG A 123 -16.21 -10.21 12.89
N LYS A 124 -16.33 -10.83 11.73
CA LYS A 124 -16.75 -12.23 11.61
C LYS A 124 -15.84 -13.19 12.34
N LYS A 125 -14.55 -12.87 12.43
CA LYS A 125 -13.54 -13.74 13.01
C LYS A 125 -13.22 -13.43 14.46
N TYR A 126 -13.18 -12.16 14.81
CA TYR A 126 -12.68 -11.70 16.11
C TYR A 126 -13.69 -10.90 16.92
N GLY A 127 -14.85 -10.59 16.36
CA GLY A 127 -15.86 -9.75 16.99
C GLY A 127 -15.59 -8.27 16.85
N ILE A 128 -16.34 -7.47 17.60
CA ILE A 128 -16.21 -6.03 17.64
C ILE A 128 -15.20 -5.67 18.72
N ILE A 129 -14.19 -4.91 18.33
CA ILE A 129 -13.15 -4.36 19.21
C ILE A 129 -13.19 -2.85 19.05
N GLU A 130 -13.33 -2.13 20.16
CA GLU A 130 -13.36 -0.67 20.20
C GLU A 130 -12.07 -0.09 19.60
N GLY A 131 -12.19 0.98 18.81
CA GLY A 131 -11.08 1.62 18.08
C GLY A 131 -10.59 0.85 16.86
N VAL A 132 -10.93 -0.43 16.72
CA VAL A 132 -10.42 -1.31 15.66
C VAL A 132 -11.50 -1.73 14.67
N SER A 133 -12.59 -2.32 15.18
CA SER A 133 -13.63 -2.90 14.32
C SER A 133 -15.06 -2.45 14.67
N ASP A 134 -15.21 -1.49 15.53
CA ASP A 134 -16.49 -0.84 15.89
C ASP A 134 -16.97 0.17 14.84
N ARG A 135 -16.10 0.55 13.91
CA ARG A 135 -16.34 1.54 12.85
C ARG A 135 -16.69 0.87 11.52
N PRO A 136 -17.35 1.55 10.57
CA PRO A 136 -17.80 0.94 9.30
C PRO A 136 -16.66 0.53 8.36
N TYR A 137 -15.45 1.09 8.53
CA TYR A 137 -14.25 0.77 7.76
C TYR A 137 -12.99 1.00 8.60
N VAL A 138 -11.90 0.33 8.25
CA VAL A 138 -10.57 0.60 8.80
C VAL A 138 -9.91 1.76 8.05
N SER A 139 -8.94 2.39 8.67
CA SER A 139 -8.17 3.47 8.05
C SER A 139 -7.37 2.96 6.85
N ASN A 140 -7.33 3.74 5.78
CA ASN A 140 -6.50 3.40 4.63
C ASN A 140 -5.04 3.84 4.87
N SER A 141 -4.12 3.15 4.23
CA SER A 141 -2.70 3.51 4.26
C SER A 141 -2.16 3.72 5.69
N PHE A 142 -1.45 4.82 5.90
CA PHE A 142 -0.88 5.30 7.18
C PHE A 142 -1.72 6.44 7.81
N HIS A 143 -2.96 6.59 7.36
CA HIS A 143 -3.78 7.70 7.85
C HIS A 143 -4.33 7.44 9.26
N CYS A 144 -4.39 8.52 10.02
CA CYS A 144 -5.20 8.56 11.24
C CYS A 144 -6.66 8.33 10.89
N HIS A 145 -7.42 7.82 11.83
CA HIS A 145 -8.85 7.67 11.63
C HIS A 145 -9.51 9.05 11.44
N VAL A 146 -10.55 9.09 10.60
CA VAL A 146 -11.24 10.35 10.23
C VAL A 146 -11.95 11.05 11.39
N THR A 147 -12.13 10.37 12.52
CA THR A 147 -12.72 10.95 13.75
C THR A 147 -11.72 11.65 14.64
N GLU A 148 -10.42 11.57 14.34
CA GLU A 148 -9.39 12.29 15.09
C GLU A 148 -9.57 13.80 14.91
N ASP A 149 -9.59 14.52 16.04
CA ASP A 149 -9.70 15.98 16.06
C ASP A 149 -8.33 16.62 15.81
N LEU A 150 -7.94 16.66 14.55
CA LEU A 150 -6.65 17.18 14.09
C LEU A 150 -6.86 18.28 13.07
N THR A 151 -6.16 19.39 13.25
CA THR A 151 -6.05 20.39 12.18
C THR A 151 -5.31 19.80 10.97
N PRO A 152 -5.49 20.35 9.75
CA PRO A 152 -4.79 19.90 8.56
C PRO A 152 -3.27 19.83 8.73
N ILE A 153 -2.67 20.81 9.42
CA ILE A 153 -1.22 20.86 9.67
C ILE A 153 -0.79 19.76 10.62
N GLN A 154 -1.48 19.60 11.76
CA GLN A 154 -1.19 18.54 12.72
C GLN A 154 -1.28 17.16 12.08
N LYS A 155 -2.30 16.94 11.23
CA LYS A 155 -2.44 15.68 10.50
C LYS A 155 -1.27 15.44 9.56
N GLN A 156 -0.81 16.44 8.82
CA GLN A 156 0.33 16.31 7.93
C GLN A 156 1.64 16.05 8.69
N ASP A 157 1.87 16.76 9.80
CA ASP A 157 3.06 16.54 10.63
C ASP A 157 3.10 15.13 11.21
N LEU A 158 1.95 14.65 11.68
CA LEU A 158 1.81 13.31 12.23
C LEU A 158 2.04 12.21 11.19
N GLU A 159 1.38 12.31 10.04
CA GLU A 159 1.44 11.30 8.98
C GLU A 159 2.73 11.39 8.15
N GLY A 160 3.38 12.56 8.14
CA GLY A 160 4.61 12.82 7.41
C GLY A 160 5.76 11.88 7.77
N ARG A 161 5.80 11.39 9.00
CA ARG A 161 6.81 10.43 9.48
C ARG A 161 6.77 9.08 8.73
N PHE A 162 5.62 8.74 8.12
CA PHE A 162 5.44 7.50 7.35
C PHE A 162 5.76 7.66 5.85
N TRP A 163 5.88 8.89 5.36
CA TRP A 163 5.96 9.16 3.92
C TRP A 163 7.15 8.49 3.24
N ASN A 164 8.32 8.56 3.86
CA ASN A 164 9.53 7.98 3.29
C ASN A 164 9.50 6.45 3.26
N LEU A 165 8.68 5.83 4.10
CA LEU A 165 8.51 4.38 4.16
C LEU A 165 7.52 3.86 3.11
N CYS A 166 6.70 4.73 2.52
CA CYS A 166 5.81 4.42 1.40
C CYS A 166 6.43 4.90 0.07
N ASN A 167 7.55 4.29 -0.30
CA ASN A 167 8.38 4.68 -1.44
C ASN A 167 7.79 4.30 -2.82
N GLY A 168 6.77 3.45 -2.86
CA GLY A 168 6.06 3.04 -4.09
C GLY A 168 4.88 3.91 -4.47
N GLY A 169 4.56 4.89 -3.65
CA GLY A 169 3.45 5.81 -3.85
C GLY A 169 2.61 6.02 -2.59
N LYS A 170 2.01 7.19 -2.51
CA LYS A 170 1.14 7.59 -1.40
C LYS A 170 0.27 8.75 -1.81
N ILE A 171 -0.87 8.90 -1.15
CA ILE A 171 -1.75 10.06 -1.28
C ILE A 171 -1.96 10.63 0.12
N GLN A 172 -1.86 11.95 0.24
CA GLN A 172 -2.19 12.67 1.47
C GLN A 172 -3.60 13.23 1.34
N TYR A 173 -4.49 12.84 2.24
CA TYR A 173 -5.84 13.39 2.32
C TYR A 173 -5.92 14.41 3.43
N VAL A 174 -6.40 15.59 3.10
CA VAL A 174 -6.70 16.65 4.07
C VAL A 174 -8.12 17.13 3.84
N LYS A 175 -8.94 17.04 4.90
CA LYS A 175 -10.31 17.53 4.87
C LYS A 175 -10.37 18.89 5.54
N TYR A 176 -10.80 19.89 4.81
CA TYR A 176 -11.10 21.21 5.36
C TYR A 176 -12.58 21.27 5.74
N PRO A 177 -12.93 21.71 6.96
CA PRO A 177 -14.33 21.97 7.32
C PRO A 177 -14.92 23.04 6.40
N ILE A 178 -16.20 22.89 6.07
CA ILE A 178 -16.92 23.81 5.19
C ILE A 178 -17.02 25.23 5.81
N ASP A 179 -16.89 25.33 7.13
CA ASP A 179 -17.08 26.54 7.92
C ASP A 179 -15.79 27.34 8.19
N TYR A 180 -14.73 27.12 7.44
CA TYR A 180 -13.57 28.00 7.44
C TYR A 180 -13.86 29.25 6.60
N ASN A 181 -14.58 30.20 7.25
CA ASN A 181 -14.70 31.59 6.77
C ASN A 181 -13.63 32.47 7.41
#